data_fe4e94f5779e7a8516b5b1b3b4bda340
#
_entry.id   fe4e94f5779e7a8516b5b1b3b4bda340
#
_cell.length_a   1.000
_cell.length_b   1.000
_cell.length_c   1.000
_cell.angle_alpha   90.00
_cell.angle_beta   90.00
_cell.angle_gamma   90.00
#
_symmetry.space_group_name_H-M   'P 1'
#
loop_
_entity.id
_entity.type
_entity.pdbx_description
1 polymer ?
#
loop_
_entity_poly.entity_id
_entity_poly.type
_entity_poly.pdbx_seq_one_letter_code
_entity_poly.pdbx_strand_id
1 'polypeptide(L)'
;PVAIGALERYVGDNTKAEQTEIKPSGKKVAVVGSGCAGITAAADLRKAGHEVVVFEALHKLGGVLRYGIPPFRLPRTILDREITNLKSMGVVFHTDVVVGKSITLKQLKEDGFDAIFICSGAGLPKMMHIKGENLNGVFSANEFLTRVNLMHAGRDPESITPLRVGKKVAVIGGGNVAMDAARTAVRVGFEEVSILY
;
A
#
# COMPACT_ATOMS: atom_id res chain seq x y z
N PRO A 1 15.07 14.80 24.29
CA PRO A 1 14.96 13.94 23.11
C PRO A 1 14.63 14.79 21.87
N VAL A 2 15.31 14.54 20.74
CA VAL A 2 15.02 15.24 19.48
C VAL A 2 13.93 14.49 18.75
N ALA A 3 12.87 15.20 18.32
CA ALA A 3 11.74 14.62 17.61
C ALA A 3 12.06 14.48 16.10
N ILE A 4 12.96 13.55 15.76
CA ILE A 4 13.49 13.35 14.40
C ILE A 4 12.38 13.19 13.36
N GLY A 5 11.39 12.33 13.63
CA GLY A 5 10.29 12.10 12.69
C GLY A 5 9.41 13.34 12.45
N ALA A 6 9.27 14.23 13.44
CA ALA A 6 8.56 15.50 13.25
C ALA A 6 9.37 16.48 12.38
N LEU A 7 10.70 16.48 12.54
CA LEU A 7 11.60 17.30 11.71
C LEU A 7 11.64 16.79 10.27
N GLU A 8 11.75 15.48 10.05
CA GLU A 8 11.69 14.88 8.72
C GLU A 8 10.38 15.23 8.01
N ARG A 9 9.26 15.09 8.73
CA ARG A 9 7.95 15.46 8.19
C ARG A 9 7.88 16.94 7.84
N TYR A 10 8.35 17.82 8.72
CA TYR A 10 8.36 19.26 8.47
C TYR A 10 9.15 19.59 7.20
N VAL A 11 10.34 19.02 7.04
CA VAL A 11 11.17 19.17 5.84
C VAL A 11 10.42 18.65 4.61
N GLY A 12 9.88 17.43 4.64
CA GLY A 12 9.16 16.83 3.52
C GLY A 12 7.89 17.60 3.10
N ASP A 13 7.22 18.28 4.06
CA ASP A 13 6.04 19.07 3.79
C ASP A 13 6.36 20.48 3.25
N ASN A 14 7.57 21.02 3.54
CA ASN A 14 7.97 22.39 3.20
C ASN A 14 9.06 22.51 2.14
N THR A 15 9.64 21.40 1.67
CA THR A 15 10.64 21.40 0.60
C THR A 15 10.05 20.89 -0.71
N LYS A 16 10.50 21.45 -1.82
CA LYS A 16 10.25 20.91 -3.15
C LYS A 16 11.43 20.03 -3.55
N ALA A 17 11.15 18.86 -4.13
CA ALA A 17 12.19 18.05 -4.71
C ALA A 17 12.92 18.81 -5.81
N GLU A 18 14.24 18.88 -5.74
CA GLU A 18 15.05 19.42 -6.83
C GLU A 18 14.95 18.50 -8.05
N GLN A 19 14.71 19.10 -9.19
CA GLN A 19 14.79 18.37 -10.47
C GLN A 19 16.26 18.17 -10.80
N THR A 20 16.75 16.96 -10.61
CA THR A 20 18.09 16.58 -11.03
C THR A 20 18.04 16.13 -12.48
N GLU A 21 18.98 16.60 -13.31
CA GLU A 21 19.15 16.10 -14.67
C GLU A 21 19.48 14.60 -14.63
N ILE A 22 18.63 13.79 -15.21
CA ILE A 22 18.77 12.32 -15.21
C ILE A 22 19.47 11.91 -16.50
N LYS A 23 20.71 11.45 -16.39
CA LYS A 23 21.47 10.90 -17.53
C LYS A 23 21.06 9.45 -17.77
N PRO A 24 20.57 9.07 -18.96
CA PRO A 24 20.17 7.69 -19.23
C PRO A 24 21.33 6.71 -19.07
N SER A 25 21.09 5.63 -18.35
CA SER A 25 22.06 4.53 -18.16
C SER A 25 22.00 3.46 -19.24
N GLY A 26 20.94 3.49 -20.07
CA GLY A 26 20.63 2.44 -21.05
C GLY A 26 20.12 1.12 -20.44
N LYS A 27 19.83 1.09 -19.14
CA LYS A 27 19.32 -0.07 -18.42
C LYS A 27 17.84 0.08 -18.09
N LYS A 28 17.11 -1.05 -18.13
CA LYS A 28 15.68 -1.13 -17.87
C LYS A 28 15.39 -2.05 -16.68
N VAL A 29 14.66 -1.56 -15.68
CA VAL A 29 14.39 -2.29 -14.44
C VAL A 29 12.89 -2.44 -14.22
N ALA A 30 12.45 -3.68 -13.96
CA ALA A 30 11.11 -3.98 -13.49
C ALA A 30 11.06 -3.95 -11.96
N VAL A 31 10.11 -3.24 -11.39
CA VAL A 31 9.82 -3.21 -9.94
C VAL A 31 8.48 -3.89 -9.70
N VAL A 32 8.46 -4.95 -8.91
CA VAL A 32 7.26 -5.76 -8.64
C VAL A 32 6.68 -5.38 -7.29
N GLY A 33 5.64 -4.56 -7.30
CA GLY A 33 4.96 -3.97 -6.16
C GLY A 33 5.20 -2.47 -6.05
N SER A 34 4.13 -1.73 -5.73
CA SER A 34 4.15 -0.27 -5.56
C SER A 34 4.01 0.18 -4.09
N GLY A 35 4.33 -0.70 -3.14
CA GLY A 35 4.40 -0.35 -1.73
C GLY A 35 5.59 0.56 -1.41
N CYS A 36 5.85 0.83 -0.13
CA CYS A 36 6.94 1.71 0.31
C CYS A 36 8.30 1.35 -0.33
N ALA A 37 8.66 0.06 -0.32
CA ALA A 37 9.92 -0.40 -0.91
C ALA A 37 9.96 -0.16 -2.43
N GLY A 38 8.86 -0.44 -3.14
CA GLY A 38 8.79 -0.26 -4.59
C GLY A 38 8.85 1.21 -5.02
N ILE A 39 8.16 2.09 -4.32
CA ILE A 39 8.18 3.54 -4.58
C ILE A 39 9.58 4.09 -4.35
N THR A 40 10.23 3.72 -3.23
CA THR A 40 11.60 4.16 -2.92
C THR A 40 12.59 3.65 -3.95
N ALA A 41 12.57 2.34 -4.25
CA ALA A 41 13.46 1.76 -5.25
C ALA A 41 13.26 2.39 -6.63
N ALA A 42 12.01 2.63 -7.04
CA ALA A 42 11.71 3.27 -8.31
C ALA A 42 12.29 4.69 -8.40
N ALA A 43 12.24 5.47 -7.30
CA ALA A 43 12.83 6.79 -7.22
C ALA A 43 14.36 6.74 -7.40
N ASP A 44 15.01 5.88 -6.65
CA ASP A 44 16.47 5.79 -6.64
C ASP A 44 17.02 5.23 -7.96
N LEU A 45 16.38 4.19 -8.50
CA LEU A 45 16.73 3.64 -9.81
C LEU A 45 16.55 4.67 -10.93
N ARG A 46 15.46 5.46 -10.87
CA ARG A 46 15.23 6.50 -11.87
C ARG A 46 16.25 7.62 -11.76
N LYS A 47 16.61 8.07 -10.56
CA LYS A 47 17.69 9.05 -10.34
C LYS A 47 19.05 8.53 -10.84
N ALA A 48 19.28 7.22 -10.74
CA ALA A 48 20.47 6.58 -11.31
C ALA A 48 20.46 6.46 -12.83
N GLY A 49 19.40 6.94 -13.50
CA GLY A 49 19.29 6.98 -14.95
C GLY A 49 18.65 5.77 -15.60
N HIS A 50 18.14 4.82 -14.82
CA HIS A 50 17.51 3.63 -15.38
C HIS A 50 16.10 3.94 -15.90
N GLU A 51 15.65 3.21 -16.93
CA GLU A 51 14.24 3.09 -17.27
C GLU A 51 13.57 2.22 -16.22
N VAL A 52 12.49 2.71 -15.59
CA VAL A 52 11.83 2.01 -14.50
C VAL A 52 10.36 1.80 -14.82
N VAL A 53 9.93 0.54 -14.73
CA VAL A 53 8.53 0.14 -14.87
C VAL A 53 8.10 -0.59 -13.60
N VAL A 54 7.05 -0.09 -12.96
CA VAL A 54 6.47 -0.66 -11.74
C VAL A 54 5.21 -1.45 -12.07
N PHE A 55 5.15 -2.71 -11.66
CA PHE A 55 4.00 -3.59 -11.81
C PHE A 55 3.30 -3.75 -10.45
N GLU A 56 2.02 -3.40 -10.38
CA GLU A 56 1.21 -3.47 -9.17
C GLU A 56 0.04 -4.44 -9.38
N ALA A 57 -0.16 -5.34 -8.42
CA ALA A 57 -1.23 -6.33 -8.49
C ALA A 57 -2.63 -5.73 -8.28
N LEU A 58 -2.72 -4.64 -7.50
CA LEU A 58 -3.97 -3.97 -7.19
C LEU A 58 -4.28 -2.86 -8.22
N HIS A 59 -5.54 -2.44 -8.27
CA HIS A 59 -6.02 -1.36 -9.15
C HIS A 59 -5.56 0.04 -8.73
N LYS A 60 -4.94 0.17 -7.56
CA LYS A 60 -4.39 1.44 -7.04
C LYS A 60 -2.97 1.23 -6.54
N LEU A 61 -2.12 2.22 -6.83
CA LEU A 61 -0.72 2.26 -6.40
C LEU A 61 -0.61 2.57 -4.90
N GLY A 62 0.46 2.11 -4.27
CA GLY A 62 0.82 2.45 -2.90
C GLY A 62 0.87 1.28 -1.92
N GLY A 63 0.44 0.09 -2.32
CA GLY A 63 0.47 -1.10 -1.47
C GLY A 63 -0.15 -0.85 -0.09
N VAL A 64 0.50 -1.30 0.97
CA VAL A 64 0.03 -1.15 2.36
C VAL A 64 -0.18 0.31 2.78
N LEU A 65 0.54 1.26 2.19
CA LEU A 65 0.34 2.69 2.45
C LEU A 65 -1.07 3.15 2.04
N ARG A 66 -1.67 2.47 1.07
CA ARG A 66 -3.01 2.76 0.59
C ARG A 66 -4.08 1.86 1.18
N TYR A 67 -3.89 0.54 1.13
CA TYR A 67 -4.93 -0.38 1.58
C TYR A 67 -4.92 -0.64 3.08
N GLY A 68 -3.74 -0.62 3.72
CA GLY A 68 -3.58 -0.98 5.13
C GLY A 68 -3.64 0.22 6.06
N ILE A 69 -2.92 1.30 5.78
CA ILE A 69 -2.88 2.48 6.65
C ILE A 69 -4.11 3.37 6.38
N PRO A 70 -4.95 3.66 7.39
CA PRO A 70 -6.13 4.51 7.18
C PRO A 70 -5.79 5.95 6.81
N PRO A 71 -6.68 6.66 6.05
CA PRO A 71 -6.46 8.04 5.63
C PRO A 71 -6.27 9.04 6.77
N PHE A 72 -6.81 8.75 7.95
CA PHE A 72 -6.65 9.61 9.13
C PHE A 72 -5.25 9.51 9.77
N ARG A 73 -4.44 8.51 9.36
CA ARG A 73 -3.03 8.41 9.74
C ARG A 73 -2.09 8.81 8.61
N LEU A 74 -2.40 8.40 7.39
CA LEU A 74 -1.66 8.77 6.18
C LEU A 74 -2.64 9.33 5.15
N PRO A 75 -2.76 10.66 5.03
CA PRO A 75 -3.60 11.29 4.01
C PRO A 75 -3.21 10.83 2.60
N ARG A 76 -4.21 10.51 1.79
CA ARG A 76 -3.98 10.00 0.42
C ARG A 76 -3.26 11.01 -0.46
N THR A 77 -3.47 12.30 -0.22
CA THR A 77 -2.80 13.39 -0.95
C THR A 77 -1.27 13.32 -0.87
N ILE A 78 -0.72 12.86 0.27
CA ILE A 78 0.73 12.68 0.42
C ILE A 78 1.22 11.57 -0.50
N LEU A 79 0.56 10.39 -0.46
CA LEU A 79 0.92 9.26 -1.31
C LEU A 79 0.75 9.57 -2.81
N ASP A 80 -0.35 10.24 -3.16
CA ASP A 80 -0.64 10.60 -4.55
C ASP A 80 0.36 11.64 -5.07
N ARG A 81 0.84 12.55 -4.23
CA ARG A 81 1.93 13.48 -4.55
C ARG A 81 3.22 12.72 -4.90
N GLU A 82 3.62 11.76 -4.07
CA GLU A 82 4.84 10.97 -4.32
C GLU A 82 4.74 10.14 -5.60
N ILE A 83 3.59 9.51 -5.85
CA ILE A 83 3.35 8.79 -7.11
C ILE A 83 3.39 9.73 -8.32
N THR A 84 2.82 10.92 -8.19
CA THR A 84 2.84 11.94 -9.25
C THR A 84 4.27 12.41 -9.53
N ASN A 85 5.07 12.64 -8.50
CA ASN A 85 6.49 12.97 -8.64
C ASN A 85 7.25 11.89 -9.41
N LEU A 86 7.04 10.61 -9.09
CA LEU A 86 7.67 9.51 -9.81
C LEU A 86 7.26 9.45 -11.29
N LYS A 87 5.98 9.66 -11.57
CA LYS A 87 5.49 9.76 -12.95
C LYS A 87 6.13 10.91 -13.71
N SER A 88 6.28 12.07 -13.08
CA SER A 88 6.96 13.23 -13.69
C SER A 88 8.45 12.99 -13.96
N MET A 89 9.08 12.12 -13.17
CA MET A 89 10.45 11.66 -13.42
C MET A 89 10.54 10.63 -14.56
N GLY A 90 9.42 10.14 -15.09
CA GLY A 90 9.37 9.16 -16.17
C GLY A 90 9.27 7.70 -15.71
N VAL A 91 8.89 7.44 -14.45
CA VAL A 91 8.55 6.08 -14.00
C VAL A 91 7.18 5.68 -14.57
N VAL A 92 7.14 4.51 -15.20
CA VAL A 92 5.91 3.93 -15.76
C VAL A 92 5.28 2.99 -14.75
N PHE A 93 3.96 3.02 -14.61
CA PHE A 93 3.20 2.17 -13.70
C PHE A 93 2.13 1.38 -14.45
N HIS A 94 2.08 0.07 -14.19
CA HIS A 94 1.00 -0.82 -14.63
C HIS A 94 0.29 -1.40 -13.42
N THR A 95 -0.98 -1.07 -13.25
CA THR A 95 -1.86 -1.68 -12.25
C THR A 95 -2.53 -2.93 -12.80
N ASP A 96 -3.14 -3.72 -11.90
CA ASP A 96 -3.87 -4.95 -12.24
C ASP A 96 -2.99 -6.02 -12.92
N VAL A 97 -1.69 -5.98 -12.62
CA VAL A 97 -0.69 -6.91 -13.15
C VAL A 97 -0.09 -7.75 -12.02
N VAL A 98 -0.48 -9.01 -11.96
CA VAL A 98 0.05 -9.98 -10.98
C VAL A 98 1.26 -10.69 -11.58
N VAL A 99 2.46 -10.23 -11.28
CA VAL A 99 3.70 -10.88 -11.71
C VAL A 99 3.79 -12.29 -11.13
N GLY A 100 4.05 -13.27 -11.99
CA GLY A 100 3.97 -14.70 -11.68
C GLY A 100 2.64 -15.35 -12.04
N LYS A 101 1.63 -14.54 -12.45
CA LYS A 101 0.32 -15.01 -12.94
C LYS A 101 -0.02 -14.42 -14.30
N SER A 102 -0.26 -13.09 -14.38
CA SER A 102 -0.59 -12.41 -15.64
C SER A 102 0.64 -12.16 -16.53
N ILE A 103 1.81 -12.04 -15.92
CA ILE A 103 3.11 -11.96 -16.61
C ILE A 103 4.14 -12.73 -15.77
N THR A 104 5.01 -13.49 -16.41
CA THR A 104 6.06 -14.27 -15.74
C THR A 104 7.37 -13.50 -15.65
N LEU A 105 8.25 -13.89 -14.73
CA LEU A 105 9.62 -13.35 -14.67
C LEU A 105 10.42 -13.62 -15.96
N LYS A 106 10.12 -14.74 -16.63
CA LYS A 106 10.74 -15.07 -17.92
C LYS A 106 10.32 -14.07 -19.00
N GLN A 107 9.03 -13.77 -19.10
CA GLN A 107 8.51 -12.77 -20.04
C GLN A 107 9.11 -11.39 -19.78
N LEU A 108 9.23 -10.95 -18.51
CA LEU A 108 9.90 -9.68 -18.20
C LEU A 108 11.34 -9.62 -18.73
N LYS A 109 12.08 -10.74 -18.66
CA LYS A 109 13.44 -10.81 -19.24
C LYS A 109 13.40 -10.75 -20.76
N GLU A 110 12.45 -11.45 -21.39
CA GLU A 110 12.24 -11.43 -22.83
C GLU A 110 11.80 -10.04 -23.34
N ASP A 111 11.07 -9.27 -22.52
CA ASP A 111 10.66 -7.87 -22.77
C ASP A 111 11.81 -6.86 -22.54
N GLY A 112 13.04 -7.36 -22.33
CA GLY A 112 14.25 -6.55 -22.28
C GLY A 112 14.52 -5.89 -20.93
N PHE A 113 13.94 -6.38 -19.82
CA PHE A 113 14.32 -5.91 -18.50
C PHE A 113 15.67 -6.50 -18.09
N ASP A 114 16.66 -5.65 -17.82
CA ASP A 114 17.99 -6.03 -17.34
C ASP A 114 17.97 -6.58 -15.92
N ALA A 115 17.08 -6.04 -15.07
CA ALA A 115 16.92 -6.46 -13.69
C ALA A 115 15.45 -6.42 -13.25
N ILE A 116 15.12 -7.26 -12.25
CA ILE A 116 13.80 -7.33 -11.64
C ILE A 116 13.95 -7.19 -10.13
N PHE A 117 13.34 -6.15 -9.55
CA PHE A 117 13.30 -5.93 -8.10
C PHE A 117 11.95 -6.39 -7.56
N ILE A 118 11.94 -7.43 -6.71
CA ILE A 118 10.72 -8.00 -6.15
C ILE A 118 10.47 -7.43 -4.76
N CYS A 119 9.37 -6.71 -4.59
CA CYS A 119 8.95 -6.07 -3.34
C CYS A 119 7.43 -6.18 -3.13
N SER A 120 6.89 -7.38 -3.31
CA SER A 120 5.47 -7.69 -3.26
C SER A 120 4.84 -7.56 -1.86
N GLY A 121 5.64 -7.30 -0.83
CA GLY A 121 5.18 -7.12 0.54
C GLY A 121 4.81 -8.43 1.23
N ALA A 122 4.18 -8.31 2.41
CA ALA A 122 3.73 -9.42 3.26
C ALA A 122 2.22 -9.30 3.55
N GLY A 123 1.41 -9.21 2.49
CA GLY A 123 -0.04 -8.99 2.58
C GLY A 123 -0.85 -10.17 3.10
N LEU A 124 -0.27 -11.38 3.16
CA LEU A 124 -0.94 -12.55 3.69
C LEU A 124 -1.04 -12.47 5.21
N PRO A 125 -2.24 -12.61 5.79
CA PRO A 125 -2.42 -12.60 7.24
C PRO A 125 -1.84 -13.85 7.89
N LYS A 126 -1.35 -13.70 9.13
CA LYS A 126 -1.06 -14.85 9.99
C LYS A 126 -2.35 -15.24 10.69
N MET A 127 -2.77 -16.48 10.48
CA MET A 127 -3.93 -17.06 11.15
C MET A 127 -3.53 -17.59 12.54
N MET A 128 -4.47 -17.56 13.48
CA MET A 128 -4.25 -18.03 14.85
C MET A 128 -4.49 -19.53 15.03
N HIS A 129 -5.11 -20.17 14.03
CA HIS A 129 -5.48 -21.59 14.02
C HIS A 129 -6.37 -22.01 15.20
N ILE A 130 -7.34 -21.15 15.55
CA ILE A 130 -8.33 -21.40 16.60
C ILE A 130 -9.70 -21.73 16.01
N LYS A 131 -10.51 -22.43 16.82
CA LYS A 131 -11.86 -22.80 16.40
C LYS A 131 -12.71 -21.55 16.15
N GLY A 132 -13.37 -21.51 15.01
CA GLY A 132 -14.27 -20.41 14.62
C GLY A 132 -13.60 -19.30 13.82
N GLU A 133 -12.30 -19.34 13.57
CA GLU A 133 -11.56 -18.34 12.81
C GLU A 133 -12.06 -18.18 11.36
N ASN A 134 -12.66 -19.22 10.80
CA ASN A 134 -13.23 -19.23 9.45
C ASN A 134 -14.74 -18.96 9.39
N LEU A 135 -15.34 -18.54 10.50
CA LEU A 135 -16.78 -18.19 10.53
C LEU A 135 -17.04 -16.85 9.83
N ASN A 136 -18.26 -16.72 9.31
CA ASN A 136 -18.73 -15.45 8.74
C ASN A 136 -18.67 -14.33 9.79
N GLY A 137 -18.09 -13.19 9.41
CA GLY A 137 -17.89 -12.04 10.30
C GLY A 137 -16.53 -12.02 10.98
N VAL A 138 -15.70 -13.05 10.80
CA VAL A 138 -14.30 -13.04 11.20
C VAL A 138 -13.45 -12.61 10.01
N PHE A 139 -12.65 -11.58 10.20
CA PHE A 139 -11.78 -11.00 9.19
C PHE A 139 -10.35 -10.88 9.70
N SER A 140 -9.39 -11.08 8.83
CA SER A 140 -8.06 -10.54 9.13
C SER A 140 -8.13 -9.00 9.10
N ALA A 141 -7.31 -8.34 9.91
CA ALA A 141 -7.24 -6.87 9.89
C ALA A 141 -6.88 -6.33 8.49
N ASN A 142 -6.01 -7.03 7.75
CA ASN A 142 -5.69 -6.69 6.36
C ASN A 142 -6.91 -6.71 5.45
N GLU A 143 -7.75 -7.74 5.54
CA GLU A 143 -8.96 -7.84 4.73
C GLU A 143 -9.94 -6.72 5.09
N PHE A 144 -10.22 -6.52 6.38
CA PHE A 144 -11.11 -5.48 6.85
C PHE A 144 -10.64 -4.09 6.39
N LEU A 145 -9.36 -3.77 6.62
CA LEU A 145 -8.79 -2.49 6.24
C LEU A 145 -8.75 -2.28 4.72
N THR A 146 -8.48 -3.33 3.94
CA THR A 146 -8.53 -3.27 2.47
C THR A 146 -9.95 -2.96 1.98
N ARG A 147 -10.96 -3.62 2.52
CA ARG A 147 -12.37 -3.35 2.18
C ARG A 147 -12.74 -1.88 2.43
N VAL A 148 -12.34 -1.32 3.58
CA VAL A 148 -12.67 0.06 3.94
C VAL A 148 -11.77 1.09 3.26
N ASN A 149 -10.47 0.88 3.21
CA ASN A 149 -9.52 1.90 2.76
C ASN A 149 -9.33 1.93 1.24
N LEU A 150 -9.40 0.77 0.58
CA LEU A 150 -9.17 0.64 -0.86
C LEU A 150 -10.49 0.54 -1.62
N MET A 151 -11.45 -0.24 -1.09
CA MET A 151 -12.72 -0.51 -1.74
C MET A 151 -13.86 0.39 -1.24
N HIS A 152 -13.57 1.29 -0.29
CA HIS A 152 -14.51 2.28 0.29
C HIS A 152 -15.75 1.69 0.98
N ALA A 153 -15.70 0.41 1.35
CA ALA A 153 -16.81 -0.28 2.02
C ALA A 153 -17.21 0.43 3.32
N GLY A 154 -18.52 0.62 3.53
CA GLY A 154 -19.06 1.29 4.71
C GLY A 154 -18.78 2.79 4.81
N ARG A 155 -18.19 3.39 3.78
CA ARG A 155 -17.93 4.84 3.70
C ARG A 155 -18.60 5.49 2.51
N ASP A 156 -18.63 4.78 1.40
CA ASP A 156 -19.23 5.23 0.16
C ASP A 156 -20.55 4.44 -0.04
N PRO A 157 -21.70 5.12 -0.11
CA PRO A 157 -22.98 4.46 -0.35
C PRO A 157 -23.02 3.70 -1.69
N GLU A 158 -22.20 4.10 -2.66
CA GLU A 158 -22.12 3.45 -3.96
C GLU A 158 -21.14 2.26 -3.98
N SER A 159 -20.41 2.03 -2.89
CA SER A 159 -19.50 0.89 -2.82
C SER A 159 -20.25 -0.42 -2.79
N ILE A 160 -20.00 -1.25 -3.79
CA ILE A 160 -20.56 -2.62 -3.90
C ILE A 160 -19.82 -3.63 -3.02
N THR A 161 -18.74 -3.22 -2.37
CA THR A 161 -17.95 -4.12 -1.50
C THR A 161 -18.69 -4.37 -0.20
N PRO A 162 -19.07 -5.62 0.11
CA PRO A 162 -19.83 -5.91 1.29
C PRO A 162 -19.01 -5.68 2.57
N LEU A 163 -19.57 -4.92 3.48
CA LEU A 163 -19.08 -4.78 4.84
C LEU A 163 -20.26 -4.93 5.80
N ARG A 164 -20.32 -6.06 6.50
CA ARG A 164 -21.33 -6.26 7.52
C ARG A 164 -20.93 -5.54 8.79
N VAL A 165 -21.55 -4.41 9.06
CA VAL A 165 -21.40 -3.68 10.32
C VAL A 165 -22.39 -4.28 11.32
N GLY A 166 -21.88 -4.82 12.42
CA GLY A 166 -22.66 -5.32 13.54
C GLY A 166 -22.68 -4.33 14.70
N LYS A 167 -23.41 -4.67 15.77
CA LYS A 167 -23.39 -3.83 16.98
C LYS A 167 -22.05 -3.88 17.69
N LYS A 168 -21.46 -5.07 17.80
CA LYS A 168 -20.23 -5.30 18.55
C LYS A 168 -19.13 -5.92 17.68
N VAL A 169 -17.91 -5.50 17.91
CA VAL A 169 -16.72 -6.10 17.28
C VAL A 169 -15.60 -6.24 18.28
N ALA A 170 -14.91 -7.37 18.24
CA ALA A 170 -13.68 -7.61 18.95
C ALA A 170 -12.50 -7.57 18.01
N VAL A 171 -11.50 -6.76 18.34
CA VAL A 171 -10.23 -6.67 17.61
C VAL A 171 -9.16 -7.36 18.47
N ILE A 172 -8.53 -8.39 17.90
CA ILE A 172 -7.52 -9.16 18.62
C ILE A 172 -6.13 -8.65 18.23
N GLY A 173 -5.39 -8.18 19.22
CA GLY A 173 -4.03 -7.63 19.11
C GLY A 173 -3.90 -6.21 19.64
N GLY A 174 -2.67 -5.85 20.05
CA GLY A 174 -2.32 -4.52 20.62
C GLY A 174 -1.40 -3.68 19.73
N GLY A 175 -1.05 -4.16 18.52
CA GLY A 175 -0.14 -3.45 17.61
C GLY A 175 -0.83 -2.38 16.77
N ASN A 176 -0.03 -1.65 15.98
CA ASN A 176 -0.51 -0.56 15.13
C ASN A 176 -1.66 -0.96 14.20
N VAL A 177 -1.61 -2.17 13.63
CA VAL A 177 -2.65 -2.67 12.71
C VAL A 177 -3.98 -2.90 13.46
N ALA A 178 -3.92 -3.46 14.68
CA ALA A 178 -5.10 -3.64 15.51
C ALA A 178 -5.72 -2.30 15.89
N MET A 179 -4.90 -1.31 16.27
CA MET A 179 -5.38 0.06 16.55
C MET A 179 -6.02 0.71 15.33
N ASP A 180 -5.45 0.52 14.15
CA ASP A 180 -6.03 1.01 12.89
C ASP A 180 -7.37 0.33 12.58
N ALA A 181 -7.45 -0.99 12.77
CA ALA A 181 -8.69 -1.74 12.59
C ALA A 181 -9.77 -1.28 13.58
N ALA A 182 -9.45 -1.17 14.86
CA ALA A 182 -10.40 -0.73 15.89
C ALA A 182 -10.92 0.69 15.63
N ARG A 183 -10.02 1.64 15.34
CA ARG A 183 -10.39 3.02 15.02
C ARG A 183 -11.19 3.14 13.72
N THR A 184 -10.92 2.25 12.77
CA THR A 184 -11.69 2.17 11.53
C THR A 184 -13.07 1.58 11.80
N ALA A 185 -13.17 0.54 12.63
CA ALA A 185 -14.46 -0.06 13.01
C ALA A 185 -15.41 0.96 13.65
N VAL A 186 -14.91 1.78 14.58
CA VAL A 186 -15.70 2.89 15.14
C VAL A 186 -16.22 3.83 14.04
N ARG A 187 -15.38 4.16 13.05
CA ARG A 187 -15.73 5.11 11.98
C ARG A 187 -16.70 4.57 10.94
N VAL A 188 -16.79 3.26 10.78
CA VAL A 188 -17.78 2.64 9.89
C VAL A 188 -19.07 2.29 10.59
N GLY A 189 -19.21 2.56 11.91
CA GLY A 189 -20.47 2.52 12.61
C GLY A 189 -20.69 1.34 13.57
N PHE A 190 -19.65 0.61 13.98
CA PHE A 190 -19.79 -0.34 15.09
C PHE A 190 -20.07 0.40 16.39
N GLU A 191 -21.11 -0.03 17.14
CA GLU A 191 -21.52 0.62 18.39
C GLU A 191 -20.55 0.34 19.54
N GLU A 192 -20.02 -0.88 19.61
CA GLU A 192 -19.09 -1.32 20.65
C GLU A 192 -17.85 -1.97 19.99
N VAL A 193 -16.68 -1.43 20.26
CA VAL A 193 -15.39 -1.93 19.75
C VAL A 193 -14.49 -2.28 20.92
N SER A 194 -14.21 -3.56 21.11
CA SER A 194 -13.32 -4.09 22.15
C SER A 194 -11.99 -4.51 21.57
N ILE A 195 -10.91 -4.27 22.30
CA ILE A 195 -9.55 -4.71 21.94
C ILE A 195 -9.11 -5.76 22.97
N LEU A 196 -8.65 -6.90 22.46
CA LEU A 196 -8.16 -8.03 23.25
C LEU A 196 -6.68 -8.25 22.91
N TYR A 197 -5.78 -8.21 23.94
CA TYR A 197 -4.33 -8.42 23.79
C TYR A 197 -3.68 -8.93 25.06
#